data_5d712ff90cc431f1a25febdf4c636488
#
_entry.id   5d712ff90cc431f1a25febdf4c636488
#
_cell.length_a   1.000
_cell.length_b   1.000
_cell.length_c   1.000
_cell.angle_alpha   90.00
_cell.angle_beta   90.00
_cell.angle_gamma   90.00
#
_symmetry.space_group_name_H-M   'P 1'
#
loop_
_entity.id
_entity.type
_entity.pdbx_description
1 polymer ?
#
loop_
_entity_poly.entity_id
_entity_poly.type
_entity_poly.pdbx_seq_one_letter_code
_entity_poly.pdbx_strand_id
1 'polypeptide(L)'
;ISEPDGLSGLQKAQSFEVDLIICDVLMPGMNGFDVTRKLKRDFETSHIPIILLTAKDSLQDKEEGYQVGADSYLTKPFSATLLHSRIHNLLESRKLLAERFNTNSILIDKRAAVTESMNKLDNEFLEKINKLIEDRLSSEKIDIGYLSDAMCLSNSTLYRKMKALTGLSTNEYIRKIKMQYAERLLLEGKYNISEVAFKVGINSTVYFRQCFKDEFGMAPSDYLKKIKPE
;
A
#
# COMPACT_ATOMS: atom_id res chain seq x y z
N ILE A 1 19.93 -10.20 1.47
CA ILE A 1 19.71 -11.66 1.56
C ILE A 1 19.95 -12.23 0.17
N SER A 2 20.66 -13.34 0.04
CA SER A 2 20.85 -14.05 -1.23
C SER A 2 20.46 -15.51 -1.04
N GLU A 3 19.71 -16.06 -2.01
CA GLU A 3 19.28 -17.45 -2.00
C GLU A 3 19.78 -18.16 -3.28
N PRO A 4 20.14 -19.46 -3.21
CA PRO A 4 20.76 -20.16 -4.32
C PRO A 4 19.78 -20.60 -5.42
N ASP A 5 18.49 -20.68 -5.12
CA ASP A 5 17.45 -21.18 -6.04
C ASP A 5 16.10 -20.48 -5.83
N GLY A 6 15.19 -20.69 -6.79
CA GLY A 6 13.89 -20.02 -6.80
C GLY A 6 12.96 -20.46 -5.66
N LEU A 7 13.05 -21.68 -5.16
CA LEU A 7 12.17 -22.18 -4.09
C LEU A 7 12.55 -21.55 -2.76
N SER A 8 13.84 -21.53 -2.42
CA SER A 8 14.33 -20.89 -1.18
C SER A 8 14.09 -19.39 -1.22
N GLY A 9 14.30 -18.73 -2.38
CA GLY A 9 13.96 -17.32 -2.57
C GLY A 9 12.49 -17.00 -2.34
N LEU A 10 11.59 -17.84 -2.84
CA LEU A 10 10.13 -17.70 -2.62
C LEU A 10 9.78 -17.78 -1.12
N GLN A 11 10.29 -18.78 -0.41
CA GLN A 11 10.07 -18.95 1.03
C GLN A 11 10.60 -17.76 1.84
N LYS A 12 11.77 -17.24 1.46
CA LYS A 12 12.34 -16.05 2.10
C LYS A 12 11.47 -14.80 1.88
N ALA A 13 10.99 -14.57 0.66
CA ALA A 13 10.13 -13.42 0.36
C ALA A 13 8.82 -13.43 1.16
N GLN A 14 8.30 -14.61 1.48
CA GLN A 14 7.10 -14.76 2.32
C GLN A 14 7.40 -14.56 3.81
N SER A 15 8.61 -14.89 4.27
CA SER A 15 8.96 -14.89 5.70
C SER A 15 9.62 -13.60 6.19
N PHE A 16 10.29 -12.86 5.31
CA PHE A 16 11.07 -11.67 5.63
C PHE A 16 10.45 -10.40 5.06
N GLU A 17 10.83 -9.27 5.63
CA GLU A 17 10.54 -7.96 5.08
C GLU A 17 11.49 -7.70 3.91
N VAL A 18 10.92 -7.58 2.71
CA VAL A 18 11.67 -7.43 1.45
C VAL A 18 11.14 -6.23 0.70
N ASP A 19 12.02 -5.25 0.44
CA ASP A 19 11.67 -4.03 -0.29
C ASP A 19 11.71 -4.22 -1.82
N LEU A 20 12.58 -5.12 -2.32
CA LEU A 20 12.76 -5.39 -3.74
C LEU A 20 13.43 -6.76 -3.92
N ILE A 21 13.06 -7.46 -4.98
CA ILE A 21 13.66 -8.74 -5.37
C ILE A 21 14.40 -8.57 -6.70
N ILE A 22 15.63 -9.07 -6.73
CA ILE A 22 16.40 -9.25 -7.96
C ILE A 22 16.48 -10.76 -8.22
N CYS A 23 15.90 -11.21 -9.32
CA CYS A 23 15.75 -12.63 -9.60
C CYS A 23 16.39 -12.98 -10.95
N ASP A 24 17.29 -13.95 -10.97
CA ASP A 24 17.78 -14.52 -12.22
C ASP A 24 16.67 -15.34 -12.89
N VAL A 25 16.54 -15.23 -14.20
CA VAL A 25 15.61 -16.07 -14.96
C VAL A 25 16.12 -17.51 -15.00
N LEU A 26 17.43 -17.72 -15.19
CA LEU A 26 18.02 -19.05 -15.31
C LEU A 26 18.50 -19.54 -13.94
N MET A 27 17.64 -20.24 -13.23
CA MET A 27 17.95 -20.88 -11.95
C MET A 27 17.63 -22.38 -11.98
N PRO A 28 18.35 -23.21 -11.19
CA PRO A 28 18.00 -24.61 -11.03
C PRO A 28 16.60 -24.81 -10.44
N GLY A 29 15.88 -25.80 -10.94
CA GLY A 29 14.55 -26.18 -10.46
C GLY A 29 13.46 -25.21 -10.89
N MET A 30 13.21 -24.16 -10.14
CA MET A 30 12.20 -23.16 -10.46
C MET A 30 12.85 -21.93 -11.12
N ASN A 31 12.47 -21.61 -12.35
CA ASN A 31 12.98 -20.45 -13.08
C ASN A 31 12.44 -19.12 -12.52
N GLY A 32 13.09 -17.99 -12.86
CA GLY A 32 12.72 -16.67 -12.36
C GLY A 32 11.32 -16.19 -12.81
N PHE A 33 10.82 -16.64 -13.96
CA PHE A 33 9.45 -16.32 -14.40
C PHE A 33 8.41 -16.99 -13.49
N ASP A 34 8.66 -18.26 -13.11
CA ASP A 34 7.75 -18.99 -12.22
C ASP A 34 7.75 -18.43 -10.80
N VAL A 35 8.95 -18.05 -10.30
CA VAL A 35 9.08 -17.32 -9.02
C VAL A 35 8.28 -16.03 -9.06
N THR A 36 8.50 -15.20 -10.09
CA THR A 36 7.79 -13.92 -10.27
C THR A 36 6.29 -14.12 -10.34
N ARG A 37 5.84 -15.07 -11.15
CA ARG A 37 4.41 -15.38 -11.30
C ARG A 37 3.76 -15.78 -9.97
N LYS A 38 4.44 -16.60 -9.16
CA LYS A 38 3.95 -16.99 -7.83
C LYS A 38 3.89 -15.80 -6.88
N LEU A 39 4.96 -15.01 -6.77
CA LEU A 39 5.01 -13.83 -5.90
C LEU A 39 3.95 -12.78 -6.29
N LYS A 40 3.78 -12.52 -7.58
CA LYS A 40 2.82 -11.51 -8.07
C LYS A 40 1.36 -11.95 -8.01
N ARG A 41 1.10 -13.27 -7.91
CA ARG A 41 -0.25 -13.82 -7.70
C ARG A 41 -0.57 -14.08 -6.24
N ASP A 42 0.40 -14.06 -5.38
CA ASP A 42 0.22 -14.21 -3.95
C ASP A 42 -0.14 -12.87 -3.32
N PHE A 43 -1.25 -12.88 -2.58
CA PHE A 43 -1.80 -11.70 -1.92
C PHE A 43 -0.85 -11.07 -0.89
N GLU A 44 0.04 -11.87 -0.30
CA GLU A 44 1.02 -11.42 0.70
C GLU A 44 2.23 -10.72 0.08
N THR A 45 2.62 -11.10 -1.16
CA THR A 45 3.88 -10.69 -1.78
C THR A 45 3.71 -9.90 -3.08
N SER A 46 2.49 -9.76 -3.60
CA SER A 46 2.19 -9.06 -4.87
C SER A 46 2.76 -7.65 -4.94
N HIS A 47 2.84 -6.97 -3.80
CA HIS A 47 3.35 -5.60 -3.69
C HIS A 47 4.87 -5.49 -3.85
N ILE A 48 5.66 -6.57 -3.73
CA ILE A 48 7.13 -6.51 -3.78
C ILE A 48 7.58 -6.29 -5.22
N PRO A 49 8.38 -5.22 -5.52
CA PRO A 49 8.92 -5.01 -6.85
C PRO A 49 9.95 -6.08 -7.21
N ILE A 50 9.92 -6.53 -8.46
CA ILE A 50 10.80 -7.60 -8.96
C ILE A 50 11.54 -7.13 -10.20
N ILE A 51 12.87 -7.23 -10.17
CA ILE A 51 13.76 -7.07 -11.32
C ILE A 51 14.18 -8.45 -11.79
N LEU A 52 13.83 -8.83 -13.02
CA LEU A 52 14.32 -10.06 -13.64
C LEU A 52 15.65 -9.83 -14.35
N LEU A 53 16.61 -10.71 -14.09
CA LEU A 53 17.89 -10.75 -14.79
C LEU A 53 17.89 -11.90 -15.80
N THR A 54 18.27 -11.64 -17.05
CA THR A 54 18.27 -12.66 -18.09
C THR A 54 19.53 -12.61 -18.96
N ALA A 55 19.92 -13.77 -19.48
CA ALA A 55 20.96 -13.88 -20.50
C ALA A 55 20.40 -13.75 -21.93
N LYS A 56 19.07 -13.73 -22.09
CA LYS A 56 18.43 -13.72 -23.41
C LYS A 56 17.83 -12.36 -23.70
N ASP A 57 18.04 -11.87 -24.91
CA ASP A 57 17.55 -10.58 -25.40
C ASP A 57 16.42 -10.77 -26.43
N SER A 58 15.74 -11.94 -26.42
CA SER A 58 14.64 -12.18 -27.34
C SER A 58 13.41 -11.35 -26.94
N LEU A 59 12.65 -10.89 -27.94
CA LEU A 59 11.38 -10.18 -27.73
C LEU A 59 10.41 -11.06 -26.94
N GLN A 60 10.38 -12.37 -27.17
CA GLN A 60 9.51 -13.33 -26.47
C GLN A 60 9.82 -13.41 -24.98
N ASP A 61 11.10 -13.43 -24.57
CA ASP A 61 11.46 -13.47 -23.15
C ASP A 61 11.10 -12.15 -22.42
N LYS A 62 11.18 -11.01 -23.12
CA LYS A 62 10.73 -9.71 -22.58
C LYS A 62 9.20 -9.66 -22.44
N GLU A 63 8.46 -10.13 -23.44
CA GLU A 63 7.00 -10.21 -23.37
C GLU A 63 6.54 -11.15 -22.25
N GLU A 64 7.16 -12.32 -22.08
CA GLU A 64 6.87 -13.24 -20.98
C GLU A 64 7.17 -12.58 -19.63
N GLY A 65 8.30 -11.87 -19.49
CA GLY A 65 8.68 -11.13 -18.28
C GLY A 65 7.63 -10.11 -17.86
N TYR A 66 7.10 -9.34 -18.80
CA TYR A 66 6.01 -8.40 -18.52
C TYR A 66 4.69 -9.11 -18.23
N GLN A 67 4.35 -10.19 -18.93
CA GLN A 67 3.14 -10.98 -18.69
C GLN A 67 3.10 -11.63 -17.30
N VAL A 68 4.25 -12.03 -16.75
CA VAL A 68 4.31 -12.56 -15.38
C VAL A 68 4.24 -11.47 -14.30
N GLY A 69 4.28 -10.19 -14.69
CA GLY A 69 4.12 -9.05 -13.80
C GLY A 69 5.43 -8.52 -13.18
N ALA A 70 6.60 -8.79 -13.80
CA ALA A 70 7.85 -8.18 -13.36
C ALA A 70 7.81 -6.66 -13.54
N ASP A 71 8.32 -5.92 -12.55
CA ASP A 71 8.35 -4.45 -12.56
C ASP A 71 9.51 -3.91 -13.43
N SER A 72 10.57 -4.71 -13.62
CA SER A 72 11.69 -4.37 -14.49
C SER A 72 12.40 -5.61 -15.03
N TYR A 73 13.10 -5.42 -16.13
CA TYR A 73 13.82 -6.47 -16.82
C TYR A 73 15.24 -5.97 -17.21
N LEU A 74 16.26 -6.79 -17.01
CA LEU A 74 17.65 -6.40 -17.28
C LEU A 74 18.41 -7.53 -17.93
N THR A 75 18.94 -7.28 -19.14
CA THR A 75 19.69 -8.27 -19.93
C THR A 75 21.15 -8.29 -19.51
N LYS A 76 21.70 -9.48 -19.27
CA LYS A 76 23.14 -9.71 -19.03
C LYS A 76 23.90 -9.70 -20.37
N PRO A 77 25.12 -9.09 -20.42
CA PRO A 77 25.80 -8.37 -19.34
C PRO A 77 25.24 -6.95 -19.12
N PHE A 78 25.13 -6.52 -17.87
CA PHE A 78 24.68 -5.18 -17.49
C PHE A 78 25.75 -4.48 -16.62
N SER A 79 25.74 -3.14 -16.63
CA SER A 79 26.57 -2.36 -15.73
C SER A 79 25.95 -2.27 -14.33
N ALA A 80 26.77 -2.20 -13.30
CA ALA A 80 26.31 -1.96 -11.93
C ALA A 80 25.50 -0.65 -11.83
N THR A 81 25.91 0.39 -12.57
CA THR A 81 25.21 1.68 -12.65
C THR A 81 23.78 1.53 -13.16
N LEU A 82 23.56 0.69 -14.19
CA LEU A 82 22.23 0.46 -14.75
C LEU A 82 21.33 -0.28 -13.77
N LEU A 83 21.85 -1.32 -13.08
CA LEU A 83 21.10 -2.03 -12.04
C LEU A 83 20.75 -1.08 -10.89
N HIS A 84 21.70 -0.29 -10.41
CA HIS A 84 21.48 0.71 -9.37
C HIS A 84 20.38 1.71 -9.75
N SER A 85 20.39 2.23 -10.98
CA SER A 85 19.36 3.15 -11.47
C SER A 85 17.98 2.50 -11.49
N ARG A 86 17.88 1.21 -11.88
CA ARG A 86 16.60 0.48 -11.87
C ARG A 86 16.06 0.27 -10.46
N ILE A 87 16.91 -0.13 -9.53
CA ILE A 87 16.55 -0.29 -8.12
C ILE A 87 16.04 1.05 -7.57
N HIS A 88 16.83 2.12 -7.74
CA HIS A 88 16.47 3.45 -7.26
C HIS A 88 15.11 3.92 -7.81
N ASN A 89 14.90 3.81 -9.13
CA ASN A 89 13.66 4.24 -9.76
C ASN A 89 12.44 3.47 -9.25
N LEU A 90 12.56 2.15 -9.01
CA LEU A 90 11.45 1.35 -8.49
C LEU A 90 11.13 1.72 -7.04
N LEU A 91 12.14 1.89 -6.18
CA LEU A 91 11.94 2.28 -4.79
C LEU A 91 11.40 3.72 -4.67
N GLU A 92 11.93 4.67 -5.46
CA GLU A 92 11.41 6.05 -5.49
C GLU A 92 9.97 6.12 -6.02
N SER A 93 9.63 5.36 -7.05
CA SER A 93 8.25 5.30 -7.55
C SER A 93 7.28 4.80 -6.47
N ARG A 94 7.68 3.79 -5.69
CA ARG A 94 6.92 3.29 -4.55
C ARG A 94 6.76 4.33 -3.45
N LYS A 95 7.84 5.03 -3.12
CA LYS A 95 7.81 6.11 -2.14
C LYS A 95 6.88 7.24 -2.56
N LEU A 96 6.95 7.67 -3.80
CA LEU A 96 6.06 8.70 -4.35
C LEU A 96 4.59 8.28 -4.34
N LEU A 97 4.29 6.99 -4.61
CA LEU A 97 2.94 6.47 -4.47
C LEU A 97 2.45 6.53 -3.02
N ALA A 98 3.27 6.09 -2.07
CA ALA A 98 2.98 6.16 -0.65
C ALA A 98 2.78 7.62 -0.17
N GLU A 99 3.60 8.56 -0.63
CA GLU A 99 3.46 9.98 -0.32
C GLU A 99 2.16 10.58 -0.87
N ARG A 100 1.72 10.14 -2.06
CA ARG A 100 0.42 10.54 -2.63
C ARG A 100 -0.76 10.06 -1.77
N PHE A 101 -0.67 8.87 -1.17
CA PHE A 101 -1.65 8.42 -0.17
C PHE A 101 -1.67 9.33 1.06
N ASN A 102 -0.51 9.88 1.45
CA ASN A 102 -0.39 10.73 2.62
C ASN A 102 -0.87 12.17 2.40
N THR A 103 -0.69 12.71 1.20
CA THR A 103 -0.94 14.14 0.92
C THR A 103 -2.37 14.44 0.48
N ASN A 104 -3.17 13.46 0.08
CA ASN A 104 -4.51 13.68 -0.48
C ASN A 104 -5.61 13.56 0.58
N SER A 105 -5.86 14.66 1.28
CA SER A 105 -7.01 14.83 2.18
C SER A 105 -8.30 15.30 1.48
N ILE A 106 -8.29 15.62 0.20
CA ILE A 106 -9.46 16.16 -0.48
C ILE A 106 -9.66 15.43 -1.83
N LEU A 107 -10.85 14.77 -1.96
CA LEU A 107 -11.48 14.23 -3.15
C LEU A 107 -11.17 12.75 -3.48
N ILE A 108 -12.23 11.99 -3.40
CA ILE A 108 -12.40 10.60 -3.85
C ILE A 108 -11.90 10.40 -5.31
N ASP A 109 -11.98 11.42 -6.15
CA ASP A 109 -11.56 11.38 -7.56
C ASP A 109 -10.04 11.17 -7.77
N LYS A 110 -9.20 11.50 -6.77
CA LYS A 110 -7.75 11.29 -6.90
C LYS A 110 -7.27 9.89 -6.44
N ARG A 111 -8.10 9.12 -5.75
CA ARG A 111 -7.81 7.70 -5.47
C ARG A 111 -7.74 6.90 -6.77
N ALA A 112 -8.59 7.19 -7.75
CA ALA A 112 -8.58 6.51 -9.05
C ALA A 112 -7.21 6.62 -9.75
N ALA A 113 -6.58 7.80 -9.74
CA ALA A 113 -5.29 8.01 -10.40
C ALA A 113 -4.10 7.29 -9.71
N VAL A 114 -4.21 7.00 -8.41
CA VAL A 114 -3.19 6.23 -7.68
C VAL A 114 -3.37 4.73 -7.90
N THR A 115 -4.62 4.26 -7.97
CA THR A 115 -4.96 2.86 -8.22
C THR A 115 -4.60 2.40 -9.62
N GLU A 116 -4.62 3.27 -10.63
CA GLU A 116 -4.19 2.94 -12.01
C GLU A 116 -2.72 2.51 -12.12
N SER A 117 -1.85 2.91 -11.18
CA SER A 117 -0.43 2.56 -11.17
C SER A 117 -0.08 1.35 -10.28
N MET A 118 -1.05 0.79 -9.57
CA MET A 118 -0.89 -0.38 -8.71
C MET A 118 -1.38 -1.64 -9.41
N ASN A 119 -0.82 -2.80 -9.02
CA ASN A 119 -1.36 -4.04 -9.54
C ASN A 119 -2.77 -4.33 -8.98
N LYS A 120 -3.52 -5.18 -9.69
CA LYS A 120 -4.92 -5.48 -9.36
C LYS A 120 -5.10 -6.02 -7.94
N LEU A 121 -4.23 -6.92 -7.48
CA LEU A 121 -4.32 -7.52 -6.14
C LEU A 121 -4.06 -6.51 -5.01
N ASP A 122 -3.18 -5.54 -5.25
CA ASP A 122 -2.90 -4.48 -4.27
C ASP A 122 -4.06 -3.49 -4.18
N ASN A 123 -4.73 -3.20 -5.31
CA ASN A 123 -5.96 -2.42 -5.32
C ASN A 123 -7.09 -3.12 -4.57
N GLU A 124 -7.35 -4.38 -4.89
CA GLU A 124 -8.35 -5.21 -4.20
C GLU A 124 -8.08 -5.30 -2.69
N PHE A 125 -6.80 -5.37 -2.30
CA PHE A 125 -6.40 -5.35 -0.90
C PHE A 125 -6.81 -4.05 -0.21
N LEU A 126 -6.47 -2.89 -0.78
CA LEU A 126 -6.80 -1.60 -0.19
C LEU A 126 -8.30 -1.33 -0.19
N GLU A 127 -9.02 -1.71 -1.23
CA GLU A 127 -10.49 -1.61 -1.30
C GLU A 127 -11.15 -2.44 -0.18
N LYS A 128 -10.68 -3.67 0.03
CA LYS A 128 -11.21 -4.54 1.09
C LYS A 128 -10.90 -3.98 2.48
N ILE A 129 -9.68 -3.47 2.72
CA ILE A 129 -9.32 -2.81 3.97
C ILE A 129 -10.21 -1.58 4.21
N ASN A 130 -10.39 -0.72 3.20
CA ASN A 130 -11.25 0.46 3.31
C ASN A 130 -12.68 0.08 3.69
N LYS A 131 -13.25 -0.91 3.01
CA LYS A 131 -14.60 -1.40 3.30
C LYS A 131 -14.71 -1.93 4.72
N LEU A 132 -13.76 -2.74 5.19
CA LEU A 132 -13.74 -3.25 6.56
C LEU A 132 -13.68 -2.14 7.62
N ILE A 133 -12.93 -1.06 7.33
CA ILE A 133 -12.88 0.11 8.21
C ILE A 133 -14.20 0.88 8.15
N GLU A 134 -14.74 1.13 6.95
CA GLU A 134 -16.00 1.88 6.75
C GLU A 134 -17.21 1.20 7.40
N ASP A 135 -17.32 -0.13 7.28
CA ASP A 135 -18.39 -0.95 7.88
C ASP A 135 -18.41 -0.87 9.42
N ARG A 136 -17.30 -0.48 10.06
CA ARG A 136 -17.16 -0.39 11.51
C ARG A 136 -16.70 0.97 12.03
N LEU A 137 -16.88 2.04 11.27
CA LEU A 137 -16.41 3.38 11.64
C LEU A 137 -16.81 3.84 13.03
N SER A 138 -18.06 3.54 13.44
CA SER A 138 -18.58 3.89 14.76
C SER A 138 -18.12 2.95 15.88
N SER A 139 -17.36 1.90 15.57
CA SER A 139 -16.84 0.95 16.56
C SER A 139 -15.48 1.40 17.09
N GLU A 140 -15.31 1.42 18.42
CA GLU A 140 -14.03 1.69 19.07
C GLU A 140 -12.97 0.62 18.78
N LYS A 141 -13.40 -0.58 18.40
CA LYS A 141 -12.56 -1.78 18.30
C LYS A 141 -12.09 -2.09 16.89
N ILE A 142 -11.84 -1.08 16.03
CA ILE A 142 -11.09 -1.34 14.81
C ILE A 142 -9.60 -1.27 15.16
N ASP A 143 -8.96 -2.41 15.19
CA ASP A 143 -7.54 -2.55 15.43
C ASP A 143 -6.89 -3.47 14.38
N ILE A 144 -5.58 -3.62 14.48
CA ILE A 144 -4.81 -4.49 13.57
C ILE A 144 -5.27 -5.95 13.65
N GLY A 145 -5.67 -6.43 14.85
CA GLY A 145 -6.16 -7.81 15.05
C GLY A 145 -7.42 -8.06 14.23
N TYR A 146 -8.42 -7.19 14.35
CA TYR A 146 -9.64 -7.29 13.56
C TYR A 146 -9.38 -7.33 12.05
N LEU A 147 -8.53 -6.42 11.55
CA LEU A 147 -8.24 -6.36 10.11
C LEU A 147 -7.45 -7.58 9.64
N SER A 148 -6.48 -8.07 10.43
CA SER A 148 -5.71 -9.26 10.06
C SER A 148 -6.57 -10.52 10.02
N ASP A 149 -7.46 -10.71 11.00
CA ASP A 149 -8.41 -11.83 11.03
C ASP A 149 -9.36 -11.78 9.81
N ALA A 150 -9.95 -10.60 9.53
CA ALA A 150 -10.86 -10.40 8.41
C ALA A 150 -10.19 -10.56 7.04
N MET A 151 -8.88 -10.31 6.95
CA MET A 151 -8.07 -10.47 5.74
C MET A 151 -7.41 -11.86 5.66
N CYS A 152 -7.52 -12.70 6.69
CA CYS A 152 -6.82 -13.99 6.82
C CYS A 152 -5.30 -13.84 6.71
N LEU A 153 -4.74 -12.78 7.29
CA LEU A 153 -3.31 -12.46 7.28
C LEU A 153 -2.75 -12.44 8.70
N SER A 154 -1.44 -12.67 8.84
CA SER A 154 -0.77 -12.37 10.12
C SER A 154 -0.69 -10.84 10.34
N ASN A 155 -0.63 -10.40 11.59
CA ASN A 155 -0.44 -8.99 11.93
C ASN A 155 0.82 -8.40 11.26
N SER A 156 1.90 -9.18 11.18
CA SER A 156 3.15 -8.76 10.56
C SER A 156 3.02 -8.62 9.04
N THR A 157 2.34 -9.55 8.37
CA THR A 157 2.07 -9.48 6.93
C THR A 157 1.19 -8.28 6.60
N LEU A 158 0.09 -8.09 7.36
CA LEU A 158 -0.79 -6.93 7.19
C LEU A 158 0.00 -5.62 7.35
N TYR A 159 0.80 -5.49 8.43
CA TYR A 159 1.61 -4.31 8.66
C TYR A 159 2.58 -4.04 7.51
N ARG A 160 3.36 -5.06 7.08
CA ARG A 160 4.33 -4.93 5.98
C ARG A 160 3.67 -4.46 4.69
N LYS A 161 2.56 -5.11 4.29
CA LYS A 161 1.84 -4.76 3.06
C LYS A 161 1.23 -3.37 3.14
N MET A 162 0.60 -3.01 4.26
CA MET A 162 0.08 -1.65 4.48
C MET A 162 1.20 -0.61 4.39
N LYS A 163 2.33 -0.85 5.05
CA LYS A 163 3.49 0.07 5.04
C LYS A 163 4.07 0.23 3.64
N ALA A 164 4.23 -0.87 2.90
CA ALA A 164 4.75 -0.86 1.53
C ALA A 164 3.82 -0.11 0.55
N LEU A 165 2.50 -0.29 0.66
CA LEU A 165 1.53 0.32 -0.25
C LEU A 165 1.19 1.77 0.06
N THR A 166 1.13 2.12 1.35
CA THR A 166 0.61 3.42 1.81
C THR A 166 1.63 4.29 2.52
N GLY A 167 2.79 3.74 2.89
CA GLY A 167 3.77 4.40 3.74
C GLY A 167 3.34 4.53 5.21
N LEU A 168 2.12 4.10 5.56
CA LEU A 168 1.53 4.22 6.90
C LEU A 168 1.52 2.86 7.61
N SER A 169 1.65 2.89 8.93
CA SER A 169 1.26 1.75 9.75
C SER A 169 -0.25 1.53 9.66
N THR A 170 -0.70 0.32 9.98
CA THR A 170 -2.14 -0.02 9.95
C THR A 170 -2.96 0.91 10.84
N ASN A 171 -2.48 1.27 12.03
CA ASN A 171 -3.18 2.17 12.94
C ASN A 171 -3.24 3.62 12.42
N GLU A 172 -2.15 4.11 11.80
CA GLU A 172 -2.13 5.43 11.15
C GLU A 172 -3.13 5.46 9.98
N TYR A 173 -3.19 4.38 9.20
CA TYR A 173 -4.13 4.28 8.08
C TYR A 173 -5.59 4.27 8.56
N ILE A 174 -5.93 3.47 9.59
CA ILE A 174 -7.28 3.48 10.21
C ILE A 174 -7.65 4.90 10.66
N ARG A 175 -6.73 5.57 11.37
CA ARG A 175 -6.94 6.95 11.85
C ARG A 175 -7.18 7.91 10.69
N LYS A 176 -6.41 7.81 9.62
CA LYS A 176 -6.55 8.63 8.41
C LYS A 176 -7.94 8.44 7.76
N ILE A 177 -8.38 7.20 7.56
CA ILE A 177 -9.73 6.92 7.02
C ILE A 177 -10.82 7.49 7.92
N LYS A 178 -10.69 7.34 9.25
CA LYS A 178 -11.63 7.94 10.22
C LYS A 178 -11.69 9.47 10.09
N MET A 179 -10.55 10.12 9.91
CA MET A 179 -10.51 11.59 9.74
C MET A 179 -11.12 12.05 8.42
N GLN A 180 -10.86 11.34 7.32
CA GLN A 180 -11.50 11.63 6.03
C GLN A 180 -13.02 11.45 6.07
N TYR A 181 -13.51 10.46 6.82
CA TYR A 181 -14.96 10.29 7.02
C TYR A 181 -15.54 11.37 7.92
N ALA A 182 -14.81 11.77 8.96
CA ALA A 182 -15.19 12.89 9.83
C ALA A 182 -15.32 14.20 9.04
N GLU A 183 -14.38 14.47 8.13
CA GLU A 183 -14.45 15.64 7.23
C GLU A 183 -15.77 15.64 6.42
N ARG A 184 -16.12 14.52 5.80
CA ARG A 184 -17.40 14.40 5.05
C ARG A 184 -18.61 14.72 5.93
N LEU A 185 -18.68 14.14 7.14
CA LEU A 185 -19.77 14.40 8.07
C LEU A 185 -19.86 15.86 8.53
N LEU A 186 -18.70 16.50 8.75
CA LEU A 186 -18.64 17.92 9.09
C LEU A 186 -19.13 18.81 7.94
N LEU A 187 -18.78 18.48 6.70
CA LEU A 187 -19.21 19.24 5.51
C LEU A 187 -20.70 19.09 5.23
N GLU A 188 -21.30 17.95 5.56
CA GLU A 188 -22.76 17.76 5.49
C GLU A 188 -23.50 18.73 6.43
N GLY A 189 -22.88 19.16 7.52
CA GLY A 189 -23.47 20.14 8.47
C GLY A 189 -24.63 19.61 9.32
N LYS A 190 -24.86 18.28 9.32
CA LYS A 190 -25.95 17.64 10.07
C LYS A 190 -25.58 17.34 11.52
N TYR A 191 -24.30 17.29 11.84
CA TYR A 191 -23.78 16.84 13.13
C TYR A 191 -22.81 17.87 13.69
N ASN A 192 -22.83 18.03 15.02
CA ASN A 192 -21.84 18.83 15.71
C ASN A 192 -20.51 18.06 15.84
N ILE A 193 -19.42 18.75 16.23
CA ILE A 193 -18.06 18.18 16.30
C ILE A 193 -18.00 16.96 17.23
N SER A 194 -18.73 16.98 18.35
CA SER A 194 -18.75 15.87 19.31
C SER A 194 -19.49 14.65 18.76
N GLU A 195 -20.60 14.87 18.05
CA GLU A 195 -21.35 13.81 17.37
C GLU A 195 -20.51 13.18 16.25
N VAL A 196 -19.78 13.99 15.48
CA VAL A 196 -18.89 13.50 14.45
C VAL A 196 -17.77 12.64 15.05
N ALA A 197 -17.14 13.10 16.16
CA ALA A 197 -16.14 12.31 16.87
C ALA A 197 -16.67 10.94 17.27
N PHE A 198 -17.88 10.89 17.86
CA PHE A 198 -18.53 9.64 18.25
C PHE A 198 -18.83 8.73 17.02
N LYS A 199 -19.34 9.31 15.92
CA LYS A 199 -19.67 8.57 14.69
C LYS A 199 -18.46 7.92 14.01
N VAL A 200 -17.26 8.47 14.21
CA VAL A 200 -16.02 7.88 13.73
C VAL A 200 -15.32 6.99 14.78
N GLY A 201 -16.03 6.67 15.87
CA GLY A 201 -15.55 5.79 16.94
C GLY A 201 -14.38 6.39 17.74
N ILE A 202 -14.48 7.70 18.04
CA ILE A 202 -13.53 8.41 18.91
C ILE A 202 -14.31 9.08 20.05
N ASN A 203 -14.25 8.48 21.24
CA ASN A 203 -15.00 8.97 22.40
C ASN A 203 -14.42 10.25 23.02
N SER A 204 -13.13 10.50 22.85
CA SER A 204 -12.48 11.72 23.34
C SER A 204 -12.52 12.83 22.28
N THR A 205 -13.33 13.85 22.48
CA THR A 205 -13.40 15.04 21.61
C THR A 205 -12.05 15.80 21.53
N VAL A 206 -11.28 15.76 22.62
CA VAL A 206 -9.95 16.36 22.68
C VAL A 206 -9.00 15.62 21.75
N TYR A 207 -8.97 14.29 21.86
CA TYR A 207 -8.17 13.44 20.98
C TYR A 207 -8.62 13.55 19.51
N PHE A 208 -9.93 13.59 19.26
CA PHE A 208 -10.47 13.81 17.93
C PHE A 208 -9.98 15.12 17.31
N ARG A 209 -10.07 16.24 18.05
CA ARG A 209 -9.59 17.56 17.57
C ARG A 209 -8.10 17.55 17.24
N GLN A 210 -7.29 16.86 18.05
CA GLN A 210 -5.87 16.71 17.78
C GLN A 210 -5.64 15.89 16.50
N CYS A 211 -6.26 14.72 16.36
CA CYS A 211 -6.15 13.89 15.14
C CYS A 211 -6.59 14.65 13.88
N PHE A 212 -7.68 15.41 13.98
CA PHE A 212 -8.18 16.21 12.87
C PHE A 212 -7.21 17.32 12.49
N LYS A 213 -6.63 18.00 13.49
CA LYS A 213 -5.60 19.03 13.27
C LYS A 213 -4.34 18.46 12.65
N ASP A 214 -3.91 17.26 13.08
CA ASP A 214 -2.73 16.58 12.53
C ASP A 214 -2.95 16.20 11.06
N GLU A 215 -4.17 15.79 10.69
CA GLU A 215 -4.52 15.41 9.31
C GLU A 215 -4.76 16.60 8.38
N PHE A 216 -5.49 17.62 8.85
CA PHE A 216 -5.93 18.75 8.01
C PHE A 216 -5.23 20.08 8.29
N GLY A 217 -4.26 20.10 9.21
CA GLY A 217 -3.46 21.27 9.56
C GLY A 217 -4.19 22.30 10.45
N MET A 218 -5.50 22.10 10.74
CA MET A 218 -6.30 23.03 11.54
C MET A 218 -7.40 22.32 12.33
N ALA A 219 -7.92 22.98 13.37
CA ALA A 219 -9.01 22.43 14.17
C ALA A 219 -10.32 22.33 13.36
N PRO A 220 -11.23 21.35 13.69
CA PRO A 220 -12.49 21.17 12.96
C PRO A 220 -13.34 22.43 12.84
N SER A 221 -13.39 23.26 13.89
CA SER A 221 -14.13 24.53 13.90
C SER A 221 -13.58 25.54 12.90
N ASP A 222 -12.25 25.64 12.81
CA ASP A 222 -11.59 26.58 11.92
C ASP A 222 -11.66 26.10 10.46
N TYR A 223 -11.62 24.77 10.28
CA TYR A 223 -11.80 24.13 9.00
C TYR A 223 -13.19 24.44 8.40
N LEU A 224 -14.26 24.33 9.21
CA LEU A 224 -15.61 24.66 8.78
C LEU A 224 -15.77 26.13 8.41
N LYS A 225 -15.22 27.06 9.20
CA LYS A 225 -15.25 28.50 8.91
C LYS A 225 -14.54 28.85 7.59
N LYS A 226 -13.45 28.15 7.28
CA LYS A 226 -12.67 28.38 6.05
C LYS A 226 -13.42 27.92 4.79
N ILE A 227 -14.17 26.82 4.87
CA ILE A 227 -14.86 26.23 3.71
C ILE A 227 -16.26 26.79 3.51
N LYS A 228 -16.95 27.15 4.59
CA LYS A 228 -18.26 27.82 4.58
C LYS A 228 -18.10 29.22 5.22
N PRO A 229 -17.52 30.20 4.51
CA PRO A 229 -17.59 31.57 4.97
C PRO A 229 -19.06 31.97 5.03
N GLU A 230 -19.48 32.55 6.17
CA GLU A 230 -20.84 33.07 6.41
C GLU A 230 -21.22 34.14 5.36
#